data_1e47d6316e2097d1c11aea8c0ed69cf0
#
_entry.id   1e47d6316e2097d1c11aea8c0ed69cf0
#
_cell.length_a   1.000
_cell.length_b   1.000
_cell.length_c   1.000
_cell.angle_alpha   90.00
_cell.angle_beta   90.00
_cell.angle_gamma   90.00
#
_symmetry.space_group_name_H-M   'P 1'
#
loop_
_entity.id
_entity.type
_entity.pdbx_description
1 polymer ?
#
loop_
_entity_poly.entity_id
_entity_poly.type
_entity_poly.pdbx_seq_one_letter_code
_entity_poly.pdbx_strand_id
1 'polypeptide(L)'
;MKIGLTLNWKAKWHKPLLSPRSWQALPQGEAYCNVLTHYFAQWTPKILGYQILKVGALSGEIAFDLPLRHQIVLAEKTAHFPTALLNESDSLLQASPLTLPFIEKEMDACLLANTLNFAQDPHQILREAHRVLKDDGW
;
A
#
# COMPACT_ATOMS: atom_id res chain seq x y z
N MET A 1 -30.61 -24.93 -2.85
CA MET A 1 -30.16 -24.28 -2.93
C MET A 1 -29.03 -24.22 -3.12
N LYS A 2 -28.65 -24.06 -3.57
CA LYS A 2 -27.69 -24.02 -3.86
C LYS A 2 -26.93 -23.29 -3.58
N ILE A 3 -26.75 -23.10 -3.19
CA ILE A 3 -26.10 -22.49 -2.78
C ILE A 3 -25.20 -22.11 -3.35
N GLY A 4 -25.40 -22.15 -3.92
CA GLY A 4 -24.64 -21.77 -4.63
C GLY A 4 -23.62 -20.97 -4.37
N LEU A 5 -23.87 -20.98 -4.00
CA LEU A 5 -23.17 -20.55 -3.76
C LEU A 5 -22.09 -20.45 -4.01
N THR A 6 -22.00 -20.43 -3.70
CA THR A 6 -21.02 -20.81 -3.90
C THR A 6 -20.21 -20.43 -4.84
N LEU A 7 -20.53 -20.58 -5.34
CA LEU A 7 -20.04 -20.25 -6.41
C LEU A 7 -19.45 -19.09 -6.57
N ASN A 8 -19.54 -18.34 -5.75
CA ASN A 8 -19.12 -17.02 -5.93
C ASN A 8 -17.84 -16.72 -5.24
N TRP A 9 -16.89 -17.53 -5.43
CA TRP A 9 -15.53 -17.27 -5.08
C TRP A 9 -14.97 -16.19 -5.99
N LYS A 10 -15.49 -14.98 -5.83
CA LYS A 10 -15.00 -13.85 -6.60
C LYS A 10 -13.98 -13.10 -5.78
N ALA A 11 -12.82 -12.92 -6.34
CA ALA A 11 -11.81 -12.03 -5.76
C ALA A 11 -12.15 -10.55 -5.97
N LYS A 12 -13.20 -10.28 -6.73
CA LYS A 12 -13.62 -8.93 -7.07
C LYS A 12 -14.98 -8.62 -6.49
N TRP A 13 -15.10 -7.49 -5.81
CA TRP A 13 -16.35 -7.02 -5.23
C TRP A 13 -17.12 -6.16 -6.24
N HIS A 14 -18.45 -6.27 -6.22
CA HIS A 14 -19.29 -5.47 -7.09
C HIS A 14 -19.38 -4.01 -6.66
N LYS A 15 -19.23 -3.76 -5.37
CA LYS A 15 -19.26 -2.41 -4.80
C LYS A 15 -17.92 -2.05 -4.22
N PRO A 16 -17.48 -0.79 -4.36
CA PRO A 16 -16.25 -0.35 -3.71
C PRO A 16 -16.38 -0.47 -2.20
N LEU A 17 -15.35 -0.97 -1.56
CA LEU A 17 -15.25 -0.97 -0.12
C LEU A 17 -14.69 0.38 0.33
N LEU A 18 -15.19 0.87 1.47
CA LEU A 18 -14.64 2.09 2.05
C LEU A 18 -13.30 1.78 2.70
N SER A 19 -12.25 2.28 2.10
CA SER A 19 -10.91 2.15 2.67
C SER A 19 -10.71 3.19 3.77
N PRO A 20 -10.19 2.81 4.93
CA PRO A 20 -9.85 3.77 5.97
C PRO A 20 -8.81 4.77 5.46
N ARG A 21 -8.97 6.03 5.86
CA ARG A 21 -8.05 7.10 5.49
C ARG A 21 -6.81 7.16 6.39
N SER A 22 -6.89 6.53 7.56
CA SER A 22 -5.84 6.54 8.55
C SER A 22 -6.02 5.35 9.49
N TRP A 23 -4.94 4.90 10.08
CA TRP A 23 -4.99 3.90 11.14
C TRP A 23 -5.84 4.37 12.33
N GLN A 24 -5.89 5.68 12.59
CA GLN A 24 -6.70 6.24 13.66
C GLN A 24 -8.21 6.01 13.44
N ALA A 25 -8.63 5.79 12.21
CA ALA A 25 -10.03 5.49 11.89
C ALA A 25 -10.44 4.06 12.25
N LEU A 26 -9.50 3.22 12.59
CA LEU A 26 -9.74 1.82 12.94
C LEU A 26 -9.67 1.61 14.45
N PRO A 27 -10.46 0.68 15.02
CA PRO A 27 -10.33 0.31 16.44
C PRO A 27 -8.91 -0.17 16.72
N GLN A 28 -8.25 0.46 17.71
CA GLN A 28 -6.85 0.17 18.07
C GLN A 28 -5.88 0.30 16.88
N GLY A 29 -6.25 1.08 15.87
CA GLY A 29 -5.46 1.20 14.64
C GLY A 29 -4.06 1.75 14.88
N GLU A 30 -3.91 2.71 15.79
CA GLU A 30 -2.61 3.26 16.14
C GLU A 30 -1.67 2.19 16.71
N ALA A 31 -2.19 1.31 17.57
CA ALA A 31 -1.42 0.21 18.11
C ALA A 31 -0.98 -0.78 17.01
N TYR A 32 -1.88 -1.08 16.08
CA TYR A 32 -1.55 -1.92 14.93
C TYR A 32 -0.49 -1.27 14.04
N CYS A 33 -0.61 0.02 13.78
CA CYS A 33 0.37 0.76 12.99
C CYS A 33 1.76 0.68 13.62
N ASN A 34 1.84 0.86 14.94
CA ASN A 34 3.10 0.77 15.68
C ASN A 34 3.71 -0.63 15.60
N VAL A 35 2.90 -1.67 15.75
CA VAL A 35 3.37 -3.06 15.65
C VAL A 35 3.88 -3.35 14.24
N LEU A 36 3.15 -2.92 13.20
CA LEU A 36 3.59 -3.13 11.81
C LEU A 36 4.85 -2.35 11.49
N THR A 37 4.95 -1.12 11.96
CA THR A 37 6.15 -0.29 11.77
C THR A 37 7.37 -0.99 12.38
N HIS A 38 7.21 -1.50 13.59
CA HIS A 38 8.28 -2.24 14.27
C HIS A 38 8.63 -3.54 13.54
N TYR A 39 7.61 -4.26 13.07
CA TYR A 39 7.81 -5.50 12.32
C TYR A 39 8.56 -5.23 11.01
N PHE A 40 8.15 -4.24 10.25
CA PHE A 40 8.79 -3.93 8.97
C PHE A 40 10.20 -3.35 9.14
N ALA A 41 10.52 -2.76 10.28
CA ALA A 41 11.85 -2.20 10.54
C ALA A 41 12.96 -3.26 10.39
N GLN A 42 12.67 -4.52 10.68
CA GLN A 42 13.66 -5.60 10.50
C GLN A 42 13.90 -5.96 9.03
N TRP A 43 13.00 -5.56 8.14
CA TRP A 43 13.12 -5.83 6.71
C TRP A 43 13.75 -4.69 5.93
N THR A 44 13.64 -3.46 6.43
CA THR A 44 14.13 -2.27 5.71
C THR A 44 15.62 -2.35 5.36
N PRO A 45 16.51 -2.91 6.20
CA PRO A 45 17.92 -3.04 5.80
C PRO A 45 18.14 -3.97 4.61
N LYS A 46 17.17 -4.81 4.29
CA LYS A 46 17.26 -5.74 3.15
C LYS A 46 16.80 -5.12 1.84
N ILE A 47 16.13 -3.98 1.92
CA ILE A 47 15.66 -3.27 0.73
C ILE A 47 16.84 -2.53 0.13
N LEU A 48 17.24 -2.97 -1.04
CA LEU A 48 18.29 -2.31 -1.82
C LEU A 48 17.60 -1.46 -2.90
N GLY A 49 18.25 -0.37 -3.30
CA GLY A 49 17.71 0.50 -4.34
C GLY A 49 17.17 1.80 -3.77
N TYR A 50 16.46 2.55 -4.59
CA TYR A 50 16.11 3.94 -4.31
C TYR A 50 14.61 4.19 -4.18
N GLN A 51 13.79 3.50 -4.98
CA GLN A 51 12.37 3.77 -5.11
C GLN A 51 11.54 2.83 -4.26
N ILE A 52 10.81 3.39 -3.29
CA ILE A 52 9.91 2.63 -2.41
C ILE A 52 8.48 3.14 -2.64
N LEU A 53 7.58 2.24 -3.00
CA LEU A 53 6.18 2.55 -3.19
C LEU A 53 5.35 2.04 -2.00
N LYS A 54 4.58 2.93 -1.39
CA LYS A 54 3.61 2.59 -0.35
C LYS A 54 2.22 2.76 -0.93
N VAL A 55 1.51 1.65 -1.09
CA VAL A 55 0.21 1.63 -1.74
C VAL A 55 -0.90 1.74 -0.70
N GLY A 56 -1.62 2.85 -0.75
CA GLY A 56 -2.72 3.15 0.14
C GLY A 56 -2.32 4.03 1.32
N ALA A 57 -3.29 4.73 1.87
CA ALA A 57 -3.06 5.66 2.99
C ALA A 57 -2.52 4.95 4.24
N LEU A 58 -3.00 3.75 4.53
CA LEU A 58 -2.53 2.97 5.66
C LEU A 58 -1.05 2.59 5.51
N SER A 59 -0.65 2.17 4.32
CA SER A 59 0.76 1.89 4.02
C SER A 59 1.61 3.14 4.15
N GLY A 60 1.07 4.28 3.73
CA GLY A 60 1.77 5.56 3.79
C GLY A 60 2.10 6.02 5.20
N GLU A 61 1.30 5.65 6.19
CA GLU A 61 1.54 6.02 7.59
C GLU A 61 2.56 5.12 8.29
N ILE A 62 2.94 4.00 7.68
CA ILE A 62 4.00 3.15 8.24
C ILE A 62 5.34 3.78 7.91
N ALA A 63 6.08 4.17 8.96
CA ALA A 63 7.36 4.84 8.80
C ALA A 63 8.47 3.85 8.45
N PHE A 64 9.21 4.18 7.40
CA PHE A 64 10.45 3.51 7.05
C PHE A 64 11.60 4.48 7.25
N ASP A 65 12.56 4.10 8.08
CA ASP A 65 13.77 4.90 8.29
C ASP A 65 14.77 4.59 7.16
N LEU A 66 14.55 5.24 6.02
CA LEU A 66 15.36 5.08 4.82
C LEU A 66 15.71 6.47 4.26
N PRO A 67 16.62 7.20 4.93
CA PRO A 67 16.81 8.63 4.66
C PRO A 67 17.32 8.95 3.26
N LEU A 68 17.99 8.02 2.60
CA LEU A 68 18.52 8.23 1.26
C LEU A 68 17.64 7.63 0.15
N ARG A 69 16.41 7.26 0.49
CA ARG A 69 15.49 6.63 -0.45
C ARG A 69 14.34 7.56 -0.77
N HIS A 70 13.82 7.43 -1.97
CA HIS A 70 12.62 8.13 -2.39
C HIS A 70 11.41 7.26 -2.07
N GLN A 71 10.55 7.72 -1.18
CA GLN A 71 9.32 7.02 -0.82
C GLN A 71 8.14 7.71 -1.49
N ILE A 72 7.33 6.94 -2.18
CA ILE A 72 6.14 7.43 -2.86
C ILE A 72 4.94 6.84 -2.15
N VAL A 73 4.11 7.69 -1.58
CA VAL A 73 2.82 7.29 -1.00
C VAL A 73 1.76 7.49 -2.05
N LEU A 74 1.06 6.43 -2.41
CA LEU A 74 -0.04 6.48 -3.37
C LEU A 74 -1.34 6.19 -2.65
N ALA A 75 -2.30 7.08 -2.77
CA ALA A 75 -3.62 6.92 -2.18
C ALA A 75 -4.68 7.43 -3.14
N GLU A 76 -5.89 6.87 -3.06
CA GLU A 76 -7.01 7.33 -3.87
C GLU A 76 -7.47 8.72 -3.46
N LYS A 77 -7.32 9.05 -2.18
CA LYS A 77 -7.65 10.37 -1.63
C LYS A 77 -6.52 10.85 -0.76
N THR A 78 -5.94 11.97 -1.12
CA THR A 78 -4.76 12.52 -0.44
C THR A 78 -5.05 13.73 0.44
N ALA A 79 -6.26 14.31 0.36
CA ALA A 79 -6.59 15.58 1.01
C ALA A 79 -6.37 15.59 2.53
N HIS A 80 -6.53 14.44 3.18
CA HIS A 80 -6.39 14.33 4.64
C HIS A 80 -5.18 13.51 5.06
N PHE A 81 -4.28 13.22 4.13
CA PHE A 81 -3.06 12.49 4.47
C PHE A 81 -2.15 13.39 5.32
N PRO A 82 -1.61 12.87 6.45
CA PRO A 82 -0.75 13.67 7.32
C PRO A 82 0.63 13.89 6.68
N THR A 83 0.76 14.99 5.96
CA THR A 83 1.99 15.33 5.21
C THR A 83 3.21 15.51 6.13
N ALA A 84 2.98 15.72 7.43
CA ALA A 84 4.08 15.77 8.40
C ALA A 84 4.87 14.45 8.49
N LEU A 85 4.29 13.34 8.02
CA LEU A 85 4.97 12.04 7.97
C LEU A 85 5.90 11.91 6.77
N LEU A 86 5.83 12.84 5.82
CA LEU A 86 6.66 12.82 4.62
C LEU A 86 7.92 13.66 4.81
N ASN A 87 9.03 13.15 4.30
CA ASN A 87 10.26 13.93 4.19
C ASN A 87 10.22 14.79 2.92
N GLU A 88 11.14 15.73 2.79
CA GLU A 88 11.19 16.61 1.61
C GLU A 88 11.37 15.86 0.30
N SER A 89 12.06 14.71 0.35
CA SER A 89 12.29 13.88 -0.83
C SER A 89 11.15 12.92 -1.15
N ASP A 90 10.16 12.80 -0.25
CA ASP A 90 9.05 11.88 -0.44
C ASP A 90 7.97 12.51 -1.30
N SER A 91 7.19 11.67 -1.96
CA SER A 91 6.09 12.11 -2.82
C SER A 91 4.76 11.54 -2.34
N LEU A 92 3.73 12.35 -2.44
CA LEU A 92 2.35 11.94 -2.21
C LEU A 92 1.60 12.02 -3.54
N LEU A 93 1.04 10.91 -3.97
CA LEU A 93 0.41 10.80 -5.29
C LEU A 93 -1.02 10.32 -5.15
N GLN A 94 -1.93 11.00 -5.82
CA GLN A 94 -3.34 10.58 -5.86
C GLN A 94 -3.58 9.75 -7.11
N ALA A 95 -3.83 8.46 -6.91
CA ALA A 95 -4.08 7.54 -8.02
C ALA A 95 -4.77 6.27 -7.50
N SER A 96 -5.28 5.48 -8.43
CA SER A 96 -5.88 4.19 -8.09
C SER A 96 -4.80 3.10 -7.99
N PRO A 97 -4.88 2.24 -6.97
CA PRO A 97 -3.98 1.09 -6.88
C PRO A 97 -4.27 0.02 -7.94
N LEU A 98 -5.39 0.13 -8.63
CA LEU A 98 -5.77 -0.79 -9.72
C LEU A 98 -5.01 -0.51 -11.01
N THR A 99 -4.49 0.70 -11.15
CA THR A 99 -3.72 1.13 -12.31
C THR A 99 -2.63 2.06 -11.83
N LEU A 100 -1.47 1.49 -11.50
CA LEU A 100 -0.35 2.28 -10.98
C LEU A 100 0.29 3.12 -12.09
N PRO A 101 0.51 4.43 -11.85
CA PRO A 101 1.04 5.34 -12.86
C PRO A 101 2.56 5.26 -12.99
N PHE A 102 3.08 4.04 -13.06
CA PHE A 102 4.51 3.78 -13.16
C PHE A 102 4.78 2.77 -14.26
N ILE A 103 5.97 2.84 -14.85
CA ILE A 103 6.42 1.86 -15.83
C ILE A 103 6.79 0.55 -15.12
N GLU A 104 6.94 -0.50 -15.93
CA GLU A 104 7.35 -1.81 -15.43
C GLU A 104 8.73 -1.74 -14.75
N LYS A 105 8.87 -2.49 -13.66
CA LYS A 105 10.15 -2.69 -12.97
C LYS A 105 10.82 -1.38 -12.53
N GLU A 106 10.01 -0.42 -12.10
CA GLU A 106 10.51 0.87 -11.64
C GLU A 106 10.79 0.88 -10.13
N MET A 107 10.05 0.09 -9.36
CA MET A 107 10.10 0.11 -7.90
C MET A 107 11.04 -0.95 -7.33
N ASP A 108 11.80 -0.57 -6.33
CA ASP A 108 12.66 -1.49 -5.58
C ASP A 108 11.90 -2.21 -4.49
N ALA A 109 10.85 -1.60 -3.94
CA ALA A 109 9.98 -2.22 -2.96
C ALA A 109 8.55 -1.66 -3.06
N CYS A 110 7.58 -2.51 -2.71
CA CYS A 110 6.17 -2.14 -2.59
C CYS A 110 5.65 -2.57 -1.23
N LEU A 111 5.07 -1.65 -0.49
CA LEU A 111 4.40 -1.94 0.78
C LEU A 111 2.89 -1.95 0.59
N LEU A 112 2.27 -3.06 0.96
CA LEU A 112 0.82 -3.28 0.86
C LEU A 112 0.25 -3.59 2.26
N ALA A 113 0.34 -2.63 3.17
CA ALA A 113 -0.14 -2.82 4.54
C ALA A 113 -1.65 -2.63 4.61
N ASN A 114 -2.38 -3.71 4.78
CA ASN A 114 -3.85 -3.75 4.80
C ASN A 114 -4.51 -3.18 3.53
N THR A 115 -3.76 -3.06 2.45
CA THR A 115 -4.26 -2.53 1.18
C THR A 115 -5.28 -3.47 0.55
N LEU A 116 -5.03 -4.77 0.61
CA LEU A 116 -5.89 -5.78 -0.02
C LEU A 116 -7.18 -6.02 0.74
N ASN A 117 -7.21 -5.73 2.04
CA ASN A 117 -8.38 -5.97 2.89
C ASN A 117 -9.58 -5.13 2.47
N PHE A 118 -9.34 -3.95 1.92
CA PHE A 118 -10.37 -2.99 1.52
C PHE A 118 -10.45 -2.83 0.01
N ALA A 119 -9.77 -3.72 -0.73
CA ALA A 119 -9.69 -3.62 -2.18
C ALA A 119 -10.92 -4.20 -2.83
N GLN A 120 -11.44 -3.52 -3.84
CA GLN A 120 -12.50 -4.04 -4.69
C GLN A 120 -12.01 -5.22 -5.53
N ASP A 121 -10.77 -5.15 -6.00
CA ASP A 121 -10.14 -6.17 -6.83
C ASP A 121 -8.70 -6.40 -6.35
N PRO A 122 -8.51 -7.20 -5.28
CA PRO A 122 -7.18 -7.40 -4.71
C PRO A 122 -6.20 -8.07 -5.68
N HIS A 123 -6.68 -8.94 -6.55
CA HIS A 123 -5.81 -9.58 -7.54
C HIS A 123 -5.22 -8.57 -8.53
N GLN A 124 -6.01 -7.57 -8.93
CA GLN A 124 -5.52 -6.52 -9.83
C GLN A 124 -4.46 -5.65 -9.15
N ILE A 125 -4.63 -5.36 -7.86
CA ILE A 125 -3.62 -4.62 -7.10
C ILE A 125 -2.31 -5.41 -7.05
N LEU A 126 -2.39 -6.71 -6.79
CA LEU A 126 -1.19 -7.57 -6.78
C LEU A 126 -0.53 -7.64 -8.15
N ARG A 127 -1.30 -7.71 -9.23
CA ARG A 127 -0.75 -7.69 -10.58
C ARG A 127 -0.01 -6.39 -10.88
N GLU A 128 -0.58 -5.27 -10.48
CA GLU A 128 0.06 -3.96 -10.67
C GLU A 128 1.32 -3.81 -9.82
N ALA A 129 1.27 -4.23 -8.56
CA ALA A 129 2.46 -4.23 -7.70
C ALA A 129 3.57 -5.08 -8.30
N HIS A 130 3.23 -6.27 -8.79
CA HIS A 130 4.19 -7.15 -9.44
C HIS A 130 4.77 -6.53 -10.72
N ARG A 131 3.93 -5.85 -11.50
CA ARG A 131 4.37 -5.21 -12.76
C ARG A 131 5.39 -4.12 -12.50
N VAL A 132 5.18 -3.27 -11.50
CA VAL A 132 6.07 -2.14 -11.22
C VAL A 132 7.28 -2.52 -10.39
N LEU A 133 7.28 -3.67 -9.76
CA LEU A 133 8.37 -4.13 -8.90
C LEU A 133 9.47 -4.75 -9.75
N LYS A 134 10.72 -4.39 -9.45
CA LYS A 134 11.90 -5.01 -10.09
C LYS A 134 11.98 -6.49 -9.77
N ASP A 135 12.70 -7.25 -10.59
CA ASP A 135 12.82 -8.70 -10.44
C ASP A 135 13.42 -9.11 -9.08
N ASP A 136 14.32 -8.29 -8.55
CA ASP A 136 14.93 -8.48 -7.22
C ASP A 136 14.29 -7.61 -6.14
N GLY A 137 13.11 -7.06 -6.41
CA GLY A 137 12.40 -6.19 -5.51
C GLY A 137 11.71 -6.93 -4.35
N TRP A 138 11.31 -6.15 -3.35
CA TRP A 138 10.64 -6.63 -2.13
C TRP A 138 9.21 -6.15 -2.02
#